data_e1cce6182d681c947e462526d6d1227d
#
_entry.id   e1cce6182d681c947e462526d6d1227d
#
_cell.length_a   1.000
_cell.length_b   1.000
_cell.length_c   1.000
_cell.angle_alpha   90.00
_cell.angle_beta   90.00
_cell.angle_gamma   90.00
#
_symmetry.space_group_name_H-M   'P 1'
#
loop_
_entity.id
_entity.type
_entity.pdbx_description
1 polymer ?
#
loop_
_entity_poly.entity_id
_entity_poly.type
_entity_poly.pdbx_seq_one_letter_code
_entity_poly.pdbx_strand_id
1 'polypeptide(L)' 'MADLLPVHGGTDALGAAPHDFSTNSNACGPCPLALAAVQQADATRYPDPAYTDLRAQLAAFHGVEAARIVLAGS' A
#
# COMPACT_ATOMS: atom_id res chain seq x y z
N MET A 1 15.16 21.54 19.19
CA MET A 1 14.87 21.66 17.74
C MET A 1 13.59 20.93 17.46
N ALA A 2 12.69 21.55 16.72
CA ALA A 2 11.45 20.87 16.31
C ALA A 2 11.74 19.74 15.35
N ASP A 3 11.05 18.64 15.50
CA ASP A 3 11.04 17.56 14.53
C ASP A 3 10.33 18.03 13.26
N LEU A 4 11.01 17.98 12.11
CA LEU A 4 10.47 18.42 10.83
C LEU A 4 9.74 17.29 10.08
N LEU A 5 9.79 16.07 10.59
CA LEU A 5 9.11 14.94 9.98
C LEU A 5 7.63 14.91 10.39
N PRO A 6 6.72 14.54 9.45
CA PRO A 6 5.33 14.33 9.83
C PRO A 6 5.21 13.26 10.91
N VAL A 7 4.31 13.48 11.86
CA VAL A 7 4.01 12.51 12.90
C VAL A 7 2.83 11.67 12.45
N HIS A 8 3.06 10.38 12.29
CA HIS A 8 2.02 9.39 11.99
C HIS A 8 1.77 8.53 13.21
N GLY A 9 0.61 7.90 13.28
CA GLY A 9 0.34 6.86 14.27
C GLY A 9 1.23 5.63 14.06
N GLY A 10 1.15 4.67 14.96
CA GLY A 10 1.87 3.42 14.90
C GLY A 10 2.93 3.28 15.98
N THR A 11 3.96 2.47 15.66
CA THR A 11 5.04 2.19 16.60
C THR A 11 6.00 3.38 16.75
N ASP A 12 6.66 3.44 17.91
CA ASP A 12 7.75 4.37 18.19
C ASP A 12 8.99 3.60 18.67
N ALA A 13 9.92 4.31 19.32
CA ALA A 13 11.14 3.68 19.82
C ALA A 13 10.90 2.63 20.92
N LEU A 14 9.73 2.64 21.56
CA LEU A 14 9.32 1.66 22.56
C LEU A 14 8.52 0.50 21.97
N GLY A 15 8.26 0.52 20.67
CA GLY A 15 7.49 -0.49 19.97
C GLY A 15 6.01 -0.18 19.86
N ALA A 16 5.22 -1.19 19.52
CA ALA A 16 3.77 -1.05 19.40
C ALA A 16 3.10 -1.03 20.78
N ALA A 17 2.09 -0.17 20.93
CA ALA A 17 1.25 -0.19 22.12
C ALA A 17 0.40 -1.47 22.15
N PRO A 18 0.10 -2.02 23.35
CA PRO A 18 -0.76 -3.21 23.47
C PRO A 18 -2.16 -3.00 22.89
N HIS A 19 -2.67 -1.79 22.97
CA HIS A 19 -3.97 -1.38 22.43
C HIS A 19 -3.76 -0.14 21.55
N ASP A 20 -3.39 -0.38 20.29
CA ASP A 20 -3.08 0.71 19.36
C ASP A 20 -4.31 1.06 18.53
N PHE A 21 -4.84 2.27 18.73
CA PHE A 21 -5.94 2.83 17.96
C PHE A 21 -5.49 3.91 16.97
N SER A 22 -4.17 4.08 16.78
CA SER A 22 -3.61 5.17 15.99
C SER A 22 -3.46 4.83 14.50
N THR A 23 -3.68 3.58 14.12
CA THR A 23 -3.54 3.10 12.73
C THR A 23 -4.69 2.19 12.33
N ASN A 24 -4.85 2.01 11.02
CA ASN A 24 -5.84 1.10 10.43
C ASN A 24 -5.26 -0.28 10.13
N SER A 25 -4.18 -0.66 10.80
CA SER A 25 -3.55 -1.96 10.57
C SER A 25 -4.49 -3.11 10.88
N ASN A 26 -4.45 -4.13 10.03
CA ASN A 26 -5.21 -5.36 10.25
C ASN A 26 -4.48 -6.24 11.26
N ALA A 27 -5.10 -6.46 12.42
CA ALA A 27 -4.52 -7.30 13.48
C ALA A 27 -4.32 -8.77 13.05
N CYS A 28 -5.09 -9.26 12.07
CA CYS A 28 -4.94 -10.60 11.51
C CYS A 28 -3.81 -10.72 10.48
N GLY A 29 -3.09 -9.64 10.22
CA GLY A 29 -2.01 -9.60 9.25
C GLY A 29 -2.48 -9.40 7.81
N PRO A 30 -1.56 -9.48 6.84
CA PRO A 30 -1.88 -9.26 5.45
C PRO A 30 -2.68 -10.43 4.85
N CYS A 31 -3.42 -10.14 3.78
CA CYS A 31 -4.04 -11.19 2.97
C CYS A 31 -2.95 -12.16 2.45
N PRO A 32 -3.06 -13.46 2.71
CA PRO A 32 -2.02 -14.43 2.31
C PRO A 32 -1.77 -14.46 0.80
N LEU A 33 -2.82 -14.34 -0.02
CA LEU A 33 -2.68 -14.32 -1.48
C LEU A 33 -1.96 -13.06 -1.96
N ALA A 34 -2.26 -11.91 -1.39
CA ALA A 34 -1.60 -10.66 -1.73
C ALA A 34 -0.13 -10.67 -1.33
N LEU A 35 0.17 -11.18 -0.13
CA LEU A 35 1.56 -11.32 0.34
C LEU A 35 2.37 -12.24 -0.57
N ALA A 36 1.80 -13.38 -0.95
CA ALA A 36 2.46 -14.33 -1.86
C ALA A 36 2.73 -13.68 -3.23
N ALA A 37 1.78 -12.91 -3.76
CA ALA A 37 1.96 -12.20 -5.02
C ALA A 37 3.11 -11.19 -4.95
N VAL A 38 3.22 -10.45 -3.85
CA VAL A 38 4.33 -9.50 -3.63
C VAL A 38 5.68 -10.24 -3.57
N GLN A 39 5.74 -11.35 -2.84
CA GLN A 39 6.96 -12.14 -2.70
C GLN A 39 7.43 -12.78 -4.01
N GLN A 40 6.49 -13.09 -4.90
CA GLN A 40 6.77 -13.71 -6.20
C GLN A 40 6.91 -12.70 -7.34
N ALA A 41 6.70 -11.41 -7.07
CA ALA A 41 6.80 -10.37 -8.08
C ALA A 41 8.24 -10.25 -8.61
N ASP A 42 8.37 -9.97 -9.91
CA ASP A 42 9.65 -9.68 -10.52
C ASP A 42 10.11 -8.27 -10.12
N ALA A 43 11.09 -8.20 -9.25
CA ALA A 43 11.66 -6.94 -8.77
C ALA A 43 12.92 -6.53 -9.57
N THR A 44 13.23 -7.21 -10.67
CA THR A 44 14.46 -6.96 -11.43
C THR A 44 14.34 -5.83 -12.43
N ARG A 45 13.14 -5.31 -12.65
CA ARG A 45 12.83 -4.26 -13.62
C ARG A 45 12.12 -3.09 -12.96
N TYR A 46 12.34 -1.91 -13.51
CA TYR A 46 11.50 -0.77 -13.14
C TYR A 46 10.05 -1.00 -13.55
N PRO A 47 9.10 -0.57 -12.73
CA PRO A 47 7.70 -0.64 -13.14
C PRO A 47 7.43 0.30 -14.33
N ASP A 48 6.42 -0.04 -15.12
CA ASP A 48 5.89 0.87 -16.13
C ASP A 48 5.41 2.16 -15.45
N PRO A 49 5.99 3.33 -15.77
CA PRO A 49 5.60 4.58 -15.12
C PRO A 49 4.15 4.99 -15.38
N ALA A 50 3.53 4.48 -16.44
CA ALA A 50 2.12 4.71 -16.73
C ALA A 50 1.20 3.69 -16.05
N TYR A 51 1.75 2.61 -15.48
CA TYR A 51 1.00 1.53 -14.85
C TYR A 51 -0.12 0.98 -15.74
N THR A 52 0.17 0.78 -17.02
CA THR A 52 -0.83 0.46 -18.04
C THR A 52 -1.64 -0.78 -17.71
N ASP A 53 -0.96 -1.89 -17.40
CA ASP A 53 -1.64 -3.15 -17.09
C ASP A 53 -2.41 -3.08 -15.78
N LEU A 54 -1.83 -2.49 -14.75
CA LEU A 54 -2.49 -2.34 -13.45
C LEU A 54 -3.76 -1.51 -13.57
N ARG A 55 -3.68 -0.38 -14.28
CA ARG A 55 -4.85 0.48 -14.50
C ARG A 55 -5.94 -0.23 -15.29
N ALA A 56 -5.56 -1.01 -16.31
CA ALA A 56 -6.52 -1.79 -17.09
C ALA A 56 -7.22 -2.85 -16.23
N GLN A 57 -6.49 -3.55 -15.38
CA GLN A 57 -7.05 -4.56 -14.49
C GLN A 57 -7.97 -3.94 -13.43
N LEU A 58 -7.57 -2.81 -12.84
CA LEU A 58 -8.42 -2.09 -11.88
C LEU A 58 -9.69 -1.55 -12.55
N ALA A 59 -9.57 -1.02 -13.76
CA ALA A 59 -10.71 -0.54 -14.51
C ALA A 59 -11.72 -1.66 -14.80
N ALA A 60 -11.23 -2.82 -15.22
CA ALA A 60 -12.08 -4.00 -15.44
C ALA A 60 -12.74 -4.48 -14.16
N PHE A 61 -11.98 -4.54 -13.06
CA PHE A 61 -12.50 -4.96 -11.75
C PHE A 61 -13.62 -4.04 -11.25
N HIS A 62 -13.45 -2.72 -11.41
CA HIS A 62 -14.42 -1.73 -10.94
C HIS A 62 -15.50 -1.39 -11.97
N GLY A 63 -15.40 -1.90 -13.19
CA GLY A 63 -16.37 -1.59 -14.27
C GLY A 63 -16.34 -0.12 -14.70
N VAL A 64 -15.17 0.50 -14.72
CA VAL A 64 -14.97 1.90 -15.12
C VAL A 64 -13.92 1.99 -16.21
N GLU A 65 -13.85 3.15 -16.89
CA GLU A 65 -12.79 3.42 -17.88
C GLU A 65 -11.43 3.60 -17.17
N ALA A 66 -10.36 3.11 -17.78
CA ALA A 66 -9.01 3.24 -17.26
C ALA A 66 -8.60 4.70 -17.02
N ALA A 67 -9.10 5.63 -17.84
CA ALA A 67 -8.85 7.05 -17.66
C ALA A 67 -9.37 7.61 -16.33
N ARG A 68 -10.27 6.92 -15.67
CA ARG A 68 -10.79 7.29 -14.34
C ARG A 68 -9.98 6.74 -13.18
N ILE A 69 -8.97 5.93 -13.48
CA ILE A 69 -8.11 5.33 -12.45
C ILE A 69 -6.87 6.21 -12.29
N VAL A 70 -6.66 6.72 -11.11
CA VAL A 70 -5.46 7.46 -10.73
C VAL A 70 -4.75 6.70 -9.63
N LEU A 71 -3.47 6.41 -9.83
CA LEU A 71 -2.63 5.73 -8.84
C LEU A 71 -1.80 6.78 -8.12
N ALA A 72 -1.74 6.66 -6.81
CA ALA A 72 -0.99 7.58 -5.98
C ALA A 72 -0.35 6.83 -4.79
N GLY A 73 0.75 7.39 -4.30
CA GLY A 73 1.31 6.97 -3.03
C GLY A 73 0.45 7.46 -1.86
N SER A 74 0.55 6.81 -0.74
CA SER A 74 -0.19 7.22 0.47
C SER A 74 0.46 8.41 1.16
#